data_f7675e888b859762ea65c99b80d0bf6c
#
_entry.id   f7675e888b859762ea65c99b80d0bf6c
#
_cell.length_a   1.000
_cell.length_b   1.000
_cell.length_c   1.000
_cell.angle_alpha   90.00
_cell.angle_beta   90.00
_cell.angle_gamma   90.00
#
_symmetry.space_group_name_H-M   'P 1'
#
loop_
_entity.id
_entity.type
_entity.pdbx_description
1 polymer ?
#
loop_
_entity_poly.entity_id
_entity_poly.type
_entity_poly.pdbx_seq_one_letter_code
_entity_poly.pdbx_strand_id
1 'polypeptide(L)'
;MELLPKGGEYKVDSPKIKGYKLKNKHDAVIEGTMPGHDLTIKVVYVRKTSGGSSVQIESPNKPKQDNSLKFNTEDHFAFVNGYPDGTVKPTGDVTRAEVAAILYRVMDADCVKTYETTRCSFSDVVRGDWFNLYVATLENADVIVDTRTNGKFRPNEAITRAELAAMLAQFADIKSAANSFNDVSARHWASDEIAVCAKMGWINGYPDGSFRPDATITRAEMMAMINRALGRTPKSADDLLSGMKTWRDNANVNAWYYLDVQEATNSHTYTKSGTHETWKKLR
;
A
#
# COMPACT_ATOMS: atom_id res chain seq x y z
N MET A 1 31.17 23.06 -6.22
CA MET A 1 30.39 22.42 -5.13
C MET A 1 31.09 22.80 -3.85
N GLU A 2 30.48 23.65 -3.05
CA GLU A 2 31.09 24.13 -1.80
C GLU A 2 30.74 23.13 -0.69
N LEU A 3 31.76 22.55 -0.06
CA LEU A 3 31.59 21.61 1.05
C LEU A 3 31.42 22.42 2.34
N LEU A 4 30.24 22.42 2.92
CA LEU A 4 30.00 23.06 4.21
C LEU A 4 30.35 22.09 5.36
N PRO A 5 31.05 22.55 6.43
CA PRO A 5 31.39 21.70 7.55
C PRO A 5 30.16 21.32 8.39
N LYS A 6 30.24 20.20 9.12
CA LYS A 6 29.25 19.78 10.10
C LYS A 6 28.95 20.92 11.08
N GLY A 7 27.66 21.21 11.28
CA GLY A 7 27.20 22.29 12.16
C GLY A 7 27.25 23.68 11.54
N GLY A 8 27.70 23.82 10.28
CA GLY A 8 27.59 25.08 9.52
C GLY A 8 26.16 25.35 9.12
N GLU A 9 25.76 26.62 9.16
CA GLU A 9 24.45 27.04 8.64
C GLU A 9 24.46 27.01 7.12
N TYR A 10 23.37 26.58 6.51
CA TYR A 10 23.18 26.69 5.07
C TYR A 10 21.90 27.43 4.75
N LYS A 11 21.92 28.10 3.60
CA LYS A 11 20.76 28.76 3.01
C LYS A 11 20.82 28.59 1.49
N VAL A 12 19.79 27.95 0.93
CA VAL A 12 19.72 27.66 -0.51
C VAL A 12 18.41 28.16 -1.06
N ASP A 13 18.48 28.98 -2.10
CA ASP A 13 17.32 29.41 -2.85
C ASP A 13 16.89 28.30 -3.82
N SER A 14 15.60 27.99 -3.83
CA SER A 14 15.06 27.06 -4.79
C SER A 14 15.11 27.63 -6.22
N PRO A 15 15.62 26.87 -7.21
CA PRO A 15 15.78 27.38 -8.56
C PRO A 15 14.45 27.74 -9.21
N LYS A 16 14.40 28.85 -9.96
CA LYS A 16 13.21 29.25 -10.72
C LYS A 16 13.11 28.44 -12.01
N ILE A 17 12.09 27.60 -12.12
CA ILE A 17 11.85 26.78 -13.32
C ILE A 17 10.76 27.44 -14.18
N LYS A 18 11.08 27.74 -15.45
CA LYS A 18 10.15 28.35 -16.41
C LYS A 18 8.92 27.46 -16.60
N GLY A 19 7.73 28.02 -16.39
CA GLY A 19 6.47 27.28 -16.52
C GLY A 19 6.02 26.52 -15.25
N TYR A 20 6.79 26.62 -14.17
CA TYR A 20 6.50 25.93 -12.90
C TYR A 20 6.44 26.90 -11.72
N LYS A 21 5.77 26.50 -10.65
CA LYS A 21 5.78 27.15 -9.34
C LYS A 21 6.08 26.13 -8.26
N LEU A 22 6.64 26.56 -7.16
CA LEU A 22 6.79 25.72 -5.97
C LEU A 22 5.42 25.22 -5.49
N LYS A 23 5.35 23.94 -5.14
CA LYS A 23 4.16 23.34 -4.54
C LYS A 23 3.91 23.98 -3.17
N ASN A 24 4.95 24.19 -2.41
CA ASN A 24 4.92 24.88 -1.12
C ASN A 24 5.75 26.18 -1.23
N LYS A 25 5.16 27.32 -0.90
CA LYS A 25 5.86 28.63 -0.94
C LYS A 25 6.99 28.72 0.08
N HIS A 26 6.93 27.95 1.17
CA HIS A 26 8.00 27.89 2.17
C HIS A 26 9.28 27.25 1.64
N ASP A 27 9.20 26.47 0.55
CA ASP A 27 10.37 25.85 -0.09
C ASP A 27 11.15 26.86 -0.98
N ALA A 28 10.76 28.13 -1.02
CA ALA A 28 11.46 29.15 -1.83
C ALA A 28 12.90 29.39 -1.35
N VAL A 29 13.10 29.36 -0.05
CA VAL A 29 14.42 29.42 0.62
C VAL A 29 14.46 28.29 1.63
N ILE A 30 15.50 27.50 1.58
CA ILE A 30 15.71 26.38 2.49
C ILE A 30 16.95 26.68 3.31
N GLU A 31 16.80 26.75 4.61
CA GLU A 31 17.87 27.07 5.55
C GLU A 31 17.89 26.07 6.71
N GLY A 32 19.05 25.84 7.27
CA GLY A 32 19.25 24.92 8.39
C GLY A 32 20.72 24.77 8.76
N THR A 33 20.97 23.77 9.59
CA THR A 33 22.34 23.41 10.04
C THR A 33 22.76 22.11 9.35
N MET A 34 23.98 22.06 8.83
CA MET A 34 24.51 20.89 8.15
C MET A 34 24.62 19.70 9.10
N PRO A 35 23.97 18.58 8.82
CA PRO A 35 24.21 17.33 9.53
C PRO A 35 25.62 16.80 9.26
N GLY A 36 26.08 15.83 10.04
CA GLY A 36 27.41 15.23 9.83
C GLY A 36 27.52 14.25 8.66
N HIS A 37 26.58 14.30 7.72
CA HIS A 37 26.49 13.47 6.52
C HIS A 37 25.88 14.29 5.36
N ASP A 38 25.96 13.78 4.15
CA ASP A 38 25.41 14.45 2.97
C ASP A 38 23.92 14.77 3.13
N LEU A 39 23.55 16.01 2.82
CA LEU A 39 22.17 16.50 2.87
C LEU A 39 21.60 16.59 1.46
N THR A 40 20.52 15.87 1.22
CA THR A 40 19.73 15.99 -0.01
C THR A 40 18.42 16.67 0.31
N ILE A 41 18.16 17.81 -0.35
CA ILE A 41 16.93 18.58 -0.17
C ILE A 41 16.07 18.41 -1.42
N LYS A 42 14.82 17.93 -1.23
CA LYS A 42 13.86 17.72 -2.30
C LYS A 42 12.90 18.89 -2.36
N VAL A 43 12.89 19.61 -3.48
CA VAL A 43 11.95 20.72 -3.74
C VAL A 43 10.96 20.31 -4.81
N VAL A 44 9.67 20.45 -4.53
CA VAL A 44 8.59 20.03 -5.43
C VAL A 44 8.01 21.23 -6.16
N TYR A 45 7.94 21.14 -7.49
CA TYR A 45 7.35 22.15 -8.38
C TYR A 45 6.07 21.63 -9.02
N VAL A 46 5.10 22.50 -9.23
CA VAL A 46 3.88 22.24 -10.00
C VAL A 46 3.83 23.14 -11.22
N ARG A 47 3.34 22.62 -12.34
CA ARG A 47 3.22 23.40 -13.59
C ARG A 47 2.24 24.57 -13.42
N LYS A 48 2.61 25.74 -13.92
CA LYS A 48 1.67 26.86 -14.02
C LYS A 48 0.67 26.54 -15.13
N THR A 49 -0.60 26.36 -14.81
CA THR A 49 -1.67 26.22 -15.79
C THR A 49 -2.40 27.52 -15.96
N SER A 50 -2.57 27.97 -17.18
CA SER A 50 -3.57 28.95 -17.57
C SER A 50 -4.90 28.22 -17.73
N GLY A 51 -5.65 28.03 -16.63
CA GLY A 51 -6.93 27.32 -16.62
C GLY A 51 -6.85 25.89 -16.05
N GLY A 52 -7.20 25.75 -14.85
CA GLY A 52 -7.85 24.72 -14.06
C GLY A 52 -7.57 23.23 -14.37
N SER A 53 -6.35 22.72 -14.25
CA SER A 53 -6.06 21.32 -13.94
C SER A 53 -4.63 21.19 -13.43
N SER A 54 -4.45 20.63 -12.24
CA SER A 54 -3.14 20.39 -11.65
C SER A 54 -2.55 19.09 -12.21
N VAL A 55 -1.60 19.18 -13.12
CA VAL A 55 -0.76 18.03 -13.51
C VAL A 55 0.39 17.95 -12.52
N GLN A 56 0.53 16.86 -11.81
CA GLN A 56 1.71 16.56 -10.99
C GLN A 56 2.89 16.22 -11.90
N ILE A 57 4.06 16.79 -11.64
CA ILE A 57 5.28 16.48 -12.38
C ILE A 57 6.31 15.91 -11.42
N GLU A 58 6.80 14.76 -11.83
CA GLU A 58 7.78 13.92 -11.18
C GLU A 58 9.14 14.61 -11.03
N SER A 59 9.87 14.24 -9.98
CA SER A 59 11.26 14.66 -9.75
C SER A 59 12.19 14.12 -10.85
N PRO A 60 13.19 14.90 -11.33
CA PRO A 60 14.08 14.51 -12.43
C PRO A 60 15.00 13.32 -12.17
N ASN A 61 15.03 12.78 -10.96
CA ASN A 61 15.89 11.65 -10.57
C ASN A 61 15.11 10.42 -10.06
N LYS A 62 13.79 10.40 -10.20
CA LYS A 62 13.06 9.14 -10.07
C LYS A 62 13.21 8.41 -11.39
N PRO A 63 13.61 7.12 -11.43
CA PRO A 63 13.48 6.33 -12.63
C PRO A 63 12.09 6.60 -13.17
N LYS A 64 11.95 6.87 -14.48
CA LYS A 64 10.62 6.95 -15.09
C LYS A 64 9.87 5.76 -14.56
N GLN A 65 8.82 6.01 -13.78
CA GLN A 65 7.92 4.98 -13.33
C GLN A 65 7.29 4.44 -14.62
N ASP A 66 8.00 3.53 -15.27
CA ASP A 66 7.36 2.51 -16.06
C ASP A 66 6.45 1.84 -15.04
N ASN A 67 5.15 1.83 -15.28
CA ASN A 67 4.10 1.40 -14.36
C ASN A 67 4.27 -0.05 -13.92
N SER A 68 5.32 -0.35 -13.19
CA SER A 68 5.77 -1.70 -12.89
C SER A 68 5.71 -2.06 -11.42
N LEU A 69 4.91 -1.32 -10.63
CA LEU A 69 4.51 -1.87 -9.35
C LEU A 69 3.66 -3.10 -9.62
N LYS A 70 4.17 -4.25 -9.21
CA LYS A 70 3.52 -5.54 -9.43
C LYS A 70 3.43 -6.29 -8.12
N PHE A 71 2.39 -7.08 -8.00
CA PHE A 71 2.32 -8.13 -6.99
C PHE A 71 3.04 -9.38 -7.48
N ASN A 72 3.60 -10.16 -6.54
CA ASN A 72 4.00 -11.54 -6.81
C ASN A 72 2.72 -12.40 -6.88
N THR A 73 2.27 -12.66 -8.09
CA THR A 73 1.07 -13.47 -8.36
C THR A 73 1.40 -14.95 -8.64
N GLU A 74 2.69 -15.31 -8.68
CA GLU A 74 3.13 -16.67 -9.02
C GLU A 74 3.39 -17.53 -7.80
N ASP A 75 4.07 -16.95 -6.78
CA ASP A 75 4.41 -17.67 -5.58
C ASP A 75 3.36 -17.49 -4.48
N HIS A 76 2.68 -18.57 -4.11
CA HIS A 76 1.71 -18.55 -3.03
C HIS A 76 2.38 -18.78 -1.67
N PHE A 77 3.12 -17.79 -1.19
CA PHE A 77 3.61 -17.76 0.20
C PHE A 77 2.55 -17.19 1.13
N ALA A 78 2.51 -17.69 2.36
CA ALA A 78 1.71 -17.09 3.42
C ALA A 78 2.17 -15.65 3.67
N PHE A 79 1.26 -14.69 3.55
CA PHE A 79 1.56 -13.28 3.78
C PHE A 79 1.02 -12.78 5.13
N VAL A 80 0.15 -13.55 5.78
CA VAL A 80 -0.37 -13.30 7.13
C VAL A 80 0.12 -14.37 8.08
N ASN A 81 0.62 -13.96 9.24
CA ASN A 81 0.90 -14.83 10.36
C ASN A 81 -0.23 -14.74 11.39
N GLY A 82 -0.54 -15.86 12.04
CA GLY A 82 -1.40 -15.86 13.22
C GLY A 82 -0.62 -15.48 14.48
N TYR A 83 -1.34 -15.51 15.58
CA TYR A 83 -0.83 -15.18 16.90
C TYR A 83 -0.30 -16.44 17.61
N PRO A 84 0.59 -16.28 18.63
CA PRO A 84 1.13 -17.41 19.38
C PRO A 84 0.06 -18.24 20.10
N ASP A 85 -1.11 -17.65 20.38
CA ASP A 85 -2.25 -18.33 20.99
C ASP A 85 -3.04 -19.24 20.04
N GLY A 86 -2.58 -19.40 18.78
CA GLY A 86 -3.24 -20.24 17.77
C GLY A 86 -4.44 -19.58 17.12
N THR A 87 -4.59 -18.25 17.22
CA THR A 87 -5.64 -17.48 16.55
C THR A 87 -5.11 -16.71 15.37
N VAL A 88 -5.99 -16.29 14.45
CA VAL A 88 -5.69 -15.38 13.35
C VAL A 88 -6.50 -14.07 13.45
N LYS A 89 -7.46 -14.04 14.37
CA LYS A 89 -8.35 -12.91 14.67
C LYS A 89 -9.03 -12.33 13.41
N PRO A 90 -9.83 -13.12 12.70
CA PRO A 90 -10.40 -12.68 11.40
C PRO A 90 -11.31 -11.45 11.53
N THR A 91 -11.98 -11.28 12.64
CA THR A 91 -12.90 -10.16 12.91
C THR A 91 -12.23 -8.98 13.63
N GLY A 92 -10.94 -9.10 13.99
CA GLY A 92 -10.19 -8.01 14.61
C GLY A 92 -9.73 -6.98 13.59
N ASP A 93 -9.50 -5.76 14.03
CA ASP A 93 -8.90 -4.71 13.21
C ASP A 93 -7.45 -5.06 12.84
N VAL A 94 -6.97 -4.45 11.77
CA VAL A 94 -5.58 -4.52 11.32
C VAL A 94 -4.98 -3.12 11.32
N THR A 95 -3.75 -2.99 11.81
CA THR A 95 -3.07 -1.72 11.87
C THR A 95 -2.44 -1.34 10.53
N ARG A 96 -2.19 -0.05 10.33
CA ARG A 96 -1.53 0.50 9.15
C ARG A 96 -0.13 -0.11 8.96
N ALA A 97 0.62 -0.32 10.05
CA ALA A 97 1.94 -0.95 10.00
C ALA A 97 1.88 -2.43 9.59
N GLU A 98 0.89 -3.18 10.08
CA GLU A 98 0.67 -4.57 9.66
C GLU A 98 0.34 -4.66 8.17
N VAL A 99 -0.52 -3.78 7.66
CA VAL A 99 -0.83 -3.73 6.22
C VAL A 99 0.40 -3.37 5.40
N ALA A 100 1.22 -2.40 5.84
CA ALA A 100 2.46 -2.07 5.15
C ALA A 100 3.41 -3.28 5.07
N ALA A 101 3.56 -4.04 6.15
CA ALA A 101 4.38 -5.25 6.16
C ALA A 101 3.81 -6.34 5.23
N ILE A 102 2.50 -6.46 5.13
CA ILE A 102 1.84 -7.42 4.25
C ILE A 102 2.03 -7.02 2.78
N LEU A 103 1.76 -5.76 2.42
CA LEU A 103 1.94 -5.27 1.04
C LEU A 103 3.38 -5.40 0.57
N TYR A 104 4.37 -5.09 1.43
CA TYR A 104 5.77 -5.33 1.11
C TYR A 104 6.06 -6.81 0.80
N ARG A 105 5.51 -7.76 1.57
CA ARG A 105 5.71 -9.20 1.35
C ARG A 105 5.11 -9.71 0.05
N VAL A 106 4.00 -9.11 -0.40
CA VAL A 106 3.32 -9.53 -1.63
C VAL A 106 3.76 -8.74 -2.86
N MET A 107 4.65 -7.75 -2.70
CA MET A 107 5.29 -7.09 -3.83
C MET A 107 6.17 -8.06 -4.61
N ASP A 108 6.25 -7.85 -5.91
CA ASP A 108 7.20 -8.52 -6.77
C ASP A 108 8.65 -8.25 -6.34
N ALA A 109 9.53 -9.26 -6.45
CA ALA A 109 10.90 -9.17 -5.95
C ALA A 109 11.73 -8.07 -6.64
N ASP A 110 11.51 -7.80 -7.93
CA ASP A 110 12.21 -6.74 -8.64
C ASP A 110 11.71 -5.36 -8.23
N CYS A 111 10.41 -5.23 -7.89
CA CYS A 111 9.87 -4.02 -7.28
C CYS A 111 10.48 -3.78 -5.90
N VAL A 112 10.55 -4.81 -5.04
CA VAL A 112 11.22 -4.69 -3.74
C VAL A 112 12.66 -4.23 -3.93
N LYS A 113 13.43 -4.90 -4.78
CA LYS A 113 14.83 -4.55 -5.06
C LYS A 113 15.00 -3.11 -5.56
N THR A 114 14.03 -2.61 -6.31
CA THR A 114 14.06 -1.24 -6.87
C THR A 114 13.77 -0.18 -5.82
N TYR A 115 12.85 -0.45 -4.90
CA TYR A 115 12.32 0.56 -3.98
C TYR A 115 12.75 0.39 -2.52
N GLU A 116 13.39 -0.72 -2.16
CA GLU A 116 13.76 -1.02 -0.77
C GLU A 116 14.64 0.08 -0.17
N THR A 117 14.22 0.59 0.97
CA THR A 117 14.91 1.62 1.72
C THR A 117 14.46 1.64 3.18
N THR A 118 15.32 2.13 4.07
CA THR A 118 14.97 2.43 5.46
C THR A 118 14.81 3.94 5.72
N ARG A 119 14.94 4.76 4.67
CA ARG A 119 14.76 6.22 4.76
C ARG A 119 13.28 6.54 4.60
N CYS A 120 12.68 7.05 5.67
CA CYS A 120 11.27 7.41 5.75
C CYS A 120 11.12 8.89 6.07
N SER A 121 10.16 9.57 5.44
CA SER A 121 9.89 10.98 5.71
C SER A 121 8.85 11.19 6.82
N PHE A 122 8.13 10.14 7.22
CA PHE A 122 7.13 10.23 8.28
C PHE A 122 7.79 10.39 9.65
N SER A 123 7.37 11.42 10.39
CA SER A 123 7.98 11.80 11.68
C SER A 123 7.77 10.79 12.81
N ASP A 124 6.80 9.89 12.66
CA ASP A 124 6.43 8.83 13.61
C ASP A 124 6.89 7.43 13.15
N VAL A 125 7.81 7.37 12.17
CA VAL A 125 8.46 6.15 11.70
C VAL A 125 9.96 6.32 11.83
N VAL A 126 10.56 5.73 12.86
CA VAL A 126 12.00 5.90 13.14
C VAL A 126 12.78 4.64 12.77
N ARG A 127 14.08 4.84 12.51
CA ARG A 127 14.99 3.73 12.25
C ARG A 127 15.08 2.84 13.48
N GLY A 128 14.69 1.58 13.35
CA GLY A 128 14.63 0.63 14.47
C GLY A 128 13.21 0.17 14.78
N ASP A 129 12.19 0.86 14.30
CA ASP A 129 10.84 0.33 14.32
C ASP A 129 10.78 -0.92 13.45
N TRP A 130 10.05 -1.95 13.92
CA TRP A 130 9.91 -3.20 13.18
C TRP A 130 9.26 -3.02 11.80
N PHE A 131 8.48 -1.96 11.64
CA PHE A 131 7.77 -1.62 10.41
C PHE A 131 8.52 -0.61 9.53
N ASN A 132 9.66 -0.03 9.98
CA ASN A 132 10.37 1.03 9.26
C ASN A 132 10.69 0.65 7.82
N LEU A 133 11.31 -0.53 7.59
CA LEU A 133 11.66 -1.01 6.26
C LEU A 133 10.45 -1.04 5.32
N TYR A 134 9.34 -1.57 5.79
CA TYR A 134 8.13 -1.76 4.99
C TYR A 134 7.49 -0.43 4.63
N VAL A 135 7.31 0.45 5.62
CA VAL A 135 6.72 1.78 5.41
C VAL A 135 7.60 2.63 4.52
N ALA A 136 8.91 2.68 4.77
CA ALA A 136 9.85 3.45 3.96
C ALA A 136 9.90 2.96 2.51
N THR A 137 9.86 1.65 2.27
CA THR A 137 9.85 1.07 0.93
C THR A 137 8.55 1.42 0.19
N LEU A 138 7.40 1.29 0.84
CA LEU A 138 6.10 1.63 0.24
C LEU A 138 5.95 3.13 0.00
N GLU A 139 6.50 3.98 0.87
CA GLU A 139 6.60 5.42 0.64
C GLU A 139 7.46 5.73 -0.58
N ASN A 140 8.64 5.12 -0.68
CA ASN A 140 9.55 5.30 -1.81
C ASN A 140 8.96 4.80 -3.14
N ALA A 141 8.07 3.82 -3.08
CA ALA A 141 7.31 3.28 -4.21
C ALA A 141 6.03 4.07 -4.54
N ASP A 142 5.73 5.17 -3.84
CA ASP A 142 4.50 5.96 -3.94
C ASP A 142 3.21 5.14 -3.67
N VAL A 143 3.30 4.05 -2.90
CA VAL A 143 2.14 3.23 -2.51
C VAL A 143 1.34 3.91 -1.40
N ILE A 144 2.02 4.67 -0.52
CA ILE A 144 1.35 5.40 0.57
C ILE A 144 0.90 6.77 0.05
N VAL A 145 -0.38 6.89 -0.27
CA VAL A 145 -0.95 8.08 -0.94
C VAL A 145 -1.78 8.98 -0.04
N ASP A 146 -1.96 8.64 1.23
CA ASP A 146 -2.74 9.45 2.18
C ASP A 146 -2.02 10.77 2.52
N THR A 147 -2.48 11.86 1.93
CA THR A 147 -1.93 13.21 2.13
C THR A 147 -2.46 13.93 3.38
N ARG A 148 -3.40 13.32 4.12
CA ARG A 148 -4.06 13.92 5.30
C ARG A 148 -3.26 13.78 6.59
N THR A 149 -2.07 13.20 6.52
CA THR A 149 -1.32 12.72 7.67
C THR A 149 -0.44 13.77 8.36
N ASN A 150 -0.35 14.99 7.83
CA ASN A 150 0.57 16.02 8.37
C ASN A 150 2.00 15.49 8.62
N GLY A 151 2.52 14.65 7.71
CA GLY A 151 3.84 14.04 7.84
C GLY A 151 3.93 12.90 8.85
N LYS A 152 2.80 12.27 9.21
CA LYS A 152 2.75 11.07 10.06
C LYS A 152 2.17 9.89 9.29
N PHE A 153 2.71 8.70 9.53
CA PHE A 153 2.17 7.45 9.01
C PHE A 153 1.06 6.87 9.89
N ARG A 154 1.10 7.09 11.19
CA ARG A 154 0.16 6.55 12.19
C ARG A 154 0.18 5.00 12.26
N PRO A 155 1.35 4.39 12.52
CA PRO A 155 1.58 2.94 12.34
C PRO A 155 0.64 2.05 13.16
N ASN A 156 0.26 2.49 14.36
CA ASN A 156 -0.54 1.71 15.30
C ASN A 156 -2.05 1.96 15.21
N GLU A 157 -2.49 2.89 14.33
CA GLU A 157 -3.91 3.10 14.09
C GLU A 157 -4.48 2.03 13.18
N ALA A 158 -5.74 1.66 13.41
CA ALA A 158 -6.47 0.78 12.51
C ALA A 158 -6.60 1.45 11.13
N ILE A 159 -6.34 0.69 10.06
CA ILE A 159 -6.47 1.20 8.70
C ILE A 159 -7.92 1.20 8.26
N THR A 160 -8.32 2.21 7.47
CA THR A 160 -9.66 2.23 6.88
C THR A 160 -9.71 1.44 5.57
N ARG A 161 -10.92 1.10 5.13
CA ARG A 161 -11.16 0.43 3.85
C ARG A 161 -10.71 1.27 2.66
N ALA A 162 -10.91 2.60 2.73
CA ALA A 162 -10.43 3.53 1.71
C ALA A 162 -8.90 3.61 1.66
N GLU A 163 -8.24 3.65 2.81
CA GLU A 163 -6.77 3.67 2.87
C GLU A 163 -6.14 2.42 2.26
N LEU A 164 -6.69 1.23 2.56
CA LEU A 164 -6.22 0.00 1.92
C LEU A 164 -6.49 0.00 0.41
N ALA A 165 -7.69 0.40 -0.03
CA ALA A 165 -8.01 0.49 -1.46
C ALA A 165 -7.06 1.46 -2.18
N ALA A 166 -6.75 2.61 -1.58
CA ALA A 166 -5.82 3.57 -2.14
C ALA A 166 -4.40 3.01 -2.30
N MET A 167 -3.93 2.22 -1.34
CA MET A 167 -2.63 1.54 -1.45
C MET A 167 -2.64 0.44 -2.52
N LEU A 168 -3.70 -0.37 -2.60
CA LEU A 168 -3.83 -1.42 -3.62
C LEU A 168 -3.91 -0.84 -5.04
N ALA A 169 -4.62 0.27 -5.24
CA ALA A 169 -4.79 0.90 -6.56
C ALA A 169 -3.46 1.32 -7.20
N GLN A 170 -2.39 1.52 -6.41
CA GLN A 170 -1.08 1.86 -6.96
C GLN A 170 -0.47 0.72 -7.79
N PHE A 171 -0.89 -0.52 -7.54
CA PHE A 171 -0.48 -1.72 -8.30
C PHE A 171 -1.37 -1.99 -9.52
N ALA A 172 -2.41 -1.19 -9.76
CA ALA A 172 -3.33 -1.42 -10.86
C ALA A 172 -2.77 -0.88 -12.19
N ASP A 173 -3.02 -1.62 -13.27
CA ASP A 173 -2.65 -1.20 -14.63
C ASP A 173 -3.56 -0.07 -15.15
N ILE A 174 -4.77 0.05 -14.63
CA ILE A 174 -5.72 1.12 -14.96
C ILE A 174 -5.62 2.26 -13.96
N LYS A 175 -5.85 3.50 -14.41
CA LYS A 175 -5.72 4.70 -13.57
C LYS A 175 -7.03 5.41 -13.30
N SER A 176 -8.13 4.97 -13.92
CA SER A 176 -9.46 5.54 -13.69
C SER A 176 -10.56 4.52 -13.97
N ALA A 177 -11.64 4.61 -13.22
CA ALA A 177 -12.86 3.84 -13.43
C ALA A 177 -14.06 4.64 -12.90
N ALA A 178 -15.27 4.23 -13.31
CA ALA A 178 -16.50 4.79 -12.76
C ALA A 178 -16.76 4.18 -11.38
N ASN A 179 -17.08 5.04 -10.40
CA ASN A 179 -17.49 4.57 -9.09
C ASN A 179 -18.85 3.87 -9.15
N SER A 180 -18.97 2.75 -8.45
CA SER A 180 -20.19 1.92 -8.39
C SER A 180 -20.84 1.89 -7.00
N PHE A 181 -20.26 2.53 -5.99
CA PHE A 181 -20.76 2.50 -4.62
C PHE A 181 -21.59 3.75 -4.28
N ASN A 182 -22.71 3.55 -3.60
CA ASN A 182 -23.69 4.60 -3.30
C ASN A 182 -23.23 5.58 -2.20
N ASP A 183 -22.28 5.17 -1.37
CA ASP A 183 -21.73 5.95 -0.26
C ASP A 183 -20.34 6.55 -0.53
N VAL A 184 -19.78 6.37 -1.73
CA VAL A 184 -18.51 6.96 -2.14
C VAL A 184 -18.78 8.18 -3.03
N SER A 185 -18.72 9.37 -2.43
CA SER A 185 -18.85 10.62 -3.17
C SER A 185 -17.68 10.82 -4.14
N ALA A 186 -17.94 11.41 -5.31
CA ALA A 186 -16.88 11.83 -6.25
C ALA A 186 -15.89 12.85 -5.64
N ARG A 187 -16.22 13.45 -4.50
CA ARG A 187 -15.32 14.33 -3.73
C ARG A 187 -14.55 13.60 -2.64
N HIS A 188 -14.83 12.32 -2.43
CA HIS A 188 -14.07 11.53 -1.46
C HIS A 188 -12.62 11.41 -1.95
N TRP A 189 -11.65 11.59 -1.05
CA TRP A 189 -10.23 11.67 -1.38
C TRP A 189 -9.68 10.41 -2.09
N ALA A 190 -10.27 9.22 -1.84
CA ALA A 190 -9.91 7.95 -2.46
C ALA A 190 -10.97 7.46 -3.47
N SER A 191 -11.81 8.35 -4.02
CA SER A 191 -12.89 7.96 -4.93
C SER A 191 -12.38 7.22 -6.16
N ASP A 192 -11.30 7.71 -6.75
CA ASP A 192 -10.72 7.16 -7.97
C ASP A 192 -10.05 5.80 -7.70
N GLU A 193 -9.34 5.69 -6.58
CA GLU A 193 -8.65 4.45 -6.17
C GLU A 193 -9.65 3.35 -5.81
N ILE A 194 -10.73 3.69 -5.12
CA ILE A 194 -11.83 2.77 -4.83
C ILE A 194 -12.47 2.28 -6.12
N ALA A 195 -12.76 3.19 -7.06
CA ALA A 195 -13.33 2.83 -8.35
C ALA A 195 -12.41 1.93 -9.18
N VAL A 196 -11.10 2.22 -9.18
CA VAL A 196 -10.08 1.38 -9.82
C VAL A 196 -10.08 -0.03 -9.22
N CYS A 197 -9.99 -0.16 -7.89
CA CYS A 197 -9.99 -1.46 -7.22
C CYS A 197 -11.28 -2.25 -7.46
N ALA A 198 -12.44 -1.58 -7.52
CA ALA A 198 -13.71 -2.21 -7.86
C ALA A 198 -13.71 -2.72 -9.30
N LYS A 199 -13.21 -1.93 -10.26
CA LYS A 199 -13.09 -2.32 -11.67
C LYS A 199 -12.14 -3.49 -11.88
N MET A 200 -11.04 -3.55 -11.10
CA MET A 200 -10.11 -4.69 -11.08
C MET A 200 -10.68 -5.94 -10.40
N GLY A 201 -11.84 -5.84 -9.74
CA GLY A 201 -12.44 -6.94 -8.97
C GLY A 201 -11.68 -7.24 -7.64
N TRP A 202 -10.83 -6.34 -7.19
CA TRP A 202 -10.05 -6.51 -5.95
C TRP A 202 -10.87 -6.22 -4.70
N ILE A 203 -11.88 -5.35 -4.83
CA ILE A 203 -12.79 -5.02 -3.75
C ILE A 203 -14.23 -5.30 -4.14
N ASN A 204 -15.00 -5.72 -3.15
CA ASN A 204 -16.45 -5.82 -3.22
C ASN A 204 -17.06 -4.89 -2.18
N GLY A 205 -18.23 -4.32 -2.51
CA GLY A 205 -19.05 -3.62 -1.53
C GLY A 205 -19.88 -4.59 -0.69
N TYR A 206 -20.73 -4.02 0.12
CA TYR A 206 -21.73 -4.74 0.90
C TYR A 206 -23.02 -4.94 0.09
N PRO A 207 -23.92 -5.87 0.52
CA PRO A 207 -25.18 -6.14 -0.20
C PRO A 207 -26.09 -4.92 -0.33
N ASP A 208 -25.93 -3.91 0.51
CA ASP A 208 -26.66 -2.63 0.45
C ASP A 208 -26.11 -1.64 -0.60
N GLY A 209 -25.10 -2.06 -1.37
CA GLY A 209 -24.44 -1.24 -2.39
C GLY A 209 -23.43 -0.24 -1.85
N SER A 210 -23.14 -0.28 -0.54
CA SER A 210 -22.13 0.56 0.09
C SER A 210 -20.73 -0.05 0.03
N PHE A 211 -19.68 0.79 0.14
CA PHE A 211 -18.29 0.39 0.35
C PHE A 211 -17.82 0.64 1.78
N ARG A 212 -18.39 1.63 2.45
CA ARG A 212 -18.02 2.11 3.79
C ARG A 212 -16.56 2.56 3.87
N PRO A 213 -16.17 3.58 3.09
CA PRO A 213 -14.77 3.95 2.89
C PRO A 213 -14.03 4.32 4.17
N ASP A 214 -14.69 5.01 5.08
CA ASP A 214 -14.09 5.50 6.34
C ASP A 214 -14.18 4.51 7.51
N ALA A 215 -14.83 3.35 7.32
CA ALA A 215 -14.84 2.29 8.33
C ALA A 215 -13.47 1.62 8.41
N THR A 216 -13.04 1.21 9.61
CA THR A 216 -11.89 0.33 9.78
C THR A 216 -12.14 -1.01 9.10
N ILE A 217 -11.08 -1.65 8.62
CA ILE A 217 -11.18 -2.94 7.95
C ILE A 217 -10.78 -4.06 8.90
N THR A 218 -11.52 -5.16 8.87
CA THR A 218 -11.14 -6.35 9.61
C THR A 218 -10.00 -7.10 8.91
N ARG A 219 -9.28 -7.92 9.67
CA ARG A 219 -8.21 -8.78 9.11
C ARG A 219 -8.73 -9.70 8.01
N ALA A 220 -9.94 -10.28 8.17
CA ALA A 220 -10.56 -11.12 7.15
C ALA A 220 -10.88 -10.35 5.87
N GLU A 221 -11.46 -9.16 5.97
CA GLU A 221 -11.74 -8.31 4.81
C GLU A 221 -10.46 -7.89 4.09
N MET A 222 -9.40 -7.54 4.84
CA MET A 222 -8.08 -7.23 4.28
C MET A 222 -7.50 -8.43 3.53
N MET A 223 -7.53 -9.65 4.14
CA MET A 223 -7.05 -10.87 3.47
C MET A 223 -7.82 -11.14 2.18
N ALA A 224 -9.14 -10.99 2.19
CA ALA A 224 -9.99 -11.18 1.00
C ALA A 224 -9.65 -10.17 -0.12
N MET A 225 -9.42 -8.90 0.21
CA MET A 225 -9.03 -7.88 -0.77
C MET A 225 -7.66 -8.20 -1.39
N ILE A 226 -6.68 -8.57 -0.57
CA ILE A 226 -5.33 -8.89 -1.03
C ILE A 226 -5.32 -10.19 -1.85
N ASN A 227 -6.02 -11.25 -1.42
CA ASN A 227 -6.13 -12.49 -2.19
C ASN A 227 -6.70 -12.24 -3.60
N ARG A 228 -7.75 -11.41 -3.71
CA ARG A 228 -8.31 -11.03 -5.02
C ARG A 228 -7.29 -10.26 -5.85
N ALA A 229 -6.54 -9.32 -5.26
CA ALA A 229 -5.51 -8.58 -5.98
C ALA A 229 -4.37 -9.50 -6.46
N LEU A 230 -4.05 -10.55 -5.70
CA LEU A 230 -3.07 -11.57 -6.06
C LEU A 230 -3.65 -12.65 -7.02
N GLY A 231 -4.96 -12.62 -7.26
CA GLY A 231 -5.63 -13.65 -8.05
C GLY A 231 -5.65 -15.03 -7.40
N ARG A 232 -5.59 -15.10 -6.07
CA ARG A 232 -5.64 -16.33 -5.26
C ARG A 232 -7.08 -16.64 -4.91
N THR A 233 -7.64 -17.67 -5.50
CA THR A 233 -9.10 -17.87 -5.54
C THR A 233 -9.53 -19.34 -5.43
N PRO A 234 -9.24 -20.04 -4.32
CA PRO A 234 -9.90 -21.31 -4.03
C PRO A 234 -11.40 -21.06 -3.88
N LYS A 235 -12.23 -21.98 -4.34
CA LYS A 235 -13.70 -21.83 -4.35
C LYS A 235 -14.39 -22.65 -3.27
N SER A 236 -13.76 -23.70 -2.79
CA SER A 236 -14.30 -24.59 -1.78
C SER A 236 -13.19 -25.14 -0.87
N ALA A 237 -13.57 -25.76 0.23
CA ALA A 237 -12.63 -26.45 1.10
C ALA A 237 -11.94 -27.64 0.41
N ASP A 238 -12.53 -28.20 -0.64
CA ASP A 238 -11.97 -29.30 -1.42
C ASP A 238 -10.77 -28.85 -2.28
N ASP A 239 -10.61 -27.57 -2.50
CA ASP A 239 -9.45 -26.98 -3.19
C ASP A 239 -8.22 -26.88 -2.31
N LEU A 240 -8.39 -27.03 -1.00
CA LEU A 240 -7.34 -26.93 -0.01
C LEU A 240 -6.73 -28.31 0.28
N LEU A 241 -5.61 -28.32 0.98
CA LEU A 241 -4.92 -29.57 1.33
C LEU A 241 -5.11 -29.96 2.80
N SER A 242 -5.33 -31.24 3.06
CA SER A 242 -5.20 -31.81 4.40
C SER A 242 -3.78 -31.56 4.93
N GLY A 243 -3.66 -31.28 6.23
CA GLY A 243 -2.35 -30.96 6.86
C GLY A 243 -1.94 -29.49 6.74
N MET A 244 -2.76 -28.62 6.11
CA MET A 244 -2.58 -27.18 6.17
C MET A 244 -2.67 -26.68 7.61
N LYS A 245 -2.05 -25.53 7.88
CA LYS A 245 -2.20 -24.83 9.16
C LYS A 245 -3.62 -24.35 9.32
N THR A 246 -4.23 -24.69 10.44
CA THR A 246 -5.59 -24.29 10.81
C THR A 246 -5.58 -23.39 12.03
N TRP A 247 -6.64 -22.62 12.20
CA TRP A 247 -6.77 -21.64 13.27
C TRP A 247 -8.04 -21.91 14.06
N ARG A 248 -7.96 -21.93 15.39
CA ARG A 248 -9.09 -22.25 16.26
C ARG A 248 -10.28 -21.29 16.13
N ASP A 249 -10.00 -20.04 15.72
CA ASP A 249 -11.01 -19.00 15.47
C ASP A 249 -11.39 -18.85 13.98
N ASN A 250 -10.86 -19.76 13.11
CA ASN A 250 -11.26 -19.95 11.72
C ASN A 250 -11.67 -21.41 11.45
N ALA A 251 -12.33 -22.06 12.39
CA ALA A 251 -12.74 -23.46 12.25
C ALA A 251 -14.06 -23.65 11.50
N ASN A 252 -14.88 -22.61 11.37
CA ASN A 252 -16.14 -22.68 10.63
C ASN A 252 -15.91 -22.58 9.13
N VAL A 253 -15.94 -23.71 8.43
CA VAL A 253 -15.74 -23.80 6.98
C VAL A 253 -16.78 -23.04 6.16
N ASN A 254 -17.94 -22.73 6.76
CA ASN A 254 -19.02 -21.96 6.12
C ASN A 254 -18.89 -20.45 6.37
N ALA A 255 -17.91 -20.01 7.16
CA ALA A 255 -17.66 -18.57 7.31
C ALA A 255 -17.21 -17.99 5.96
N TRP A 256 -17.75 -16.86 5.58
CA TRP A 256 -17.47 -16.22 4.29
C TRP A 256 -15.97 -15.98 4.04
N TYR A 257 -15.22 -15.81 5.12
CA TYR A 257 -13.77 -15.55 5.10
C TYR A 257 -12.91 -16.80 5.26
N TYR A 258 -13.49 -18.00 5.43
CA TYR A 258 -12.72 -19.19 5.75
C TYR A 258 -11.62 -19.45 4.73
N LEU A 259 -11.96 -19.45 3.45
CA LEU A 259 -11.02 -19.71 2.36
C LEU A 259 -9.96 -18.62 2.26
N ASP A 260 -10.35 -17.36 2.41
CA ASP A 260 -9.42 -16.23 2.35
C ASP A 260 -8.37 -16.28 3.48
N VAL A 261 -8.79 -16.68 4.68
CA VAL A 261 -7.87 -16.86 5.82
C VAL A 261 -6.91 -18.02 5.56
N GLN A 262 -7.39 -19.14 5.07
CA GLN A 262 -6.52 -20.30 4.77
C GLN A 262 -5.51 -19.96 3.67
N GLU A 263 -5.95 -19.30 2.62
CA GLU A 263 -5.11 -18.84 1.51
C GLU A 263 -4.02 -17.86 1.97
N ALA A 264 -4.37 -16.91 2.80
CA ALA A 264 -3.44 -15.88 3.28
C ALA A 264 -2.39 -16.42 4.26
N THR A 265 -2.67 -17.56 4.93
CA THR A 265 -1.86 -18.07 6.04
C THR A 265 -1.12 -19.38 5.76
N ASN A 266 -1.27 -19.96 4.57
CA ASN A 266 -0.62 -21.21 4.17
C ASN A 266 0.17 -21.04 2.88
N SER A 267 1.44 -21.41 2.91
CA SER A 267 2.27 -21.47 1.71
C SER A 267 2.04 -22.78 0.96
N HIS A 268 1.82 -22.70 -0.35
CA HIS A 268 1.52 -23.88 -1.15
C HIS A 268 1.92 -23.69 -2.62
N THR A 269 1.92 -24.78 -3.36
CA THR A 269 1.88 -24.78 -4.83
C THR A 269 0.46 -25.05 -5.29
N TYR A 270 0.11 -24.61 -6.47
CA TYR A 270 -1.26 -24.70 -6.99
C TYR A 270 -1.31 -25.05 -8.48
N THR A 271 -2.49 -25.40 -8.95
CA THR A 271 -2.85 -25.37 -10.37
C THR A 271 -4.05 -24.46 -10.56
N LYS A 272 -4.11 -23.81 -11.71
CA LYS A 272 -5.18 -22.86 -12.05
C LYS A 272 -5.87 -23.30 -13.33
N SER A 273 -7.21 -23.30 -13.33
CA SER A 273 -8.06 -23.53 -14.49
C SER A 273 -9.05 -22.36 -14.61
N GLY A 274 -8.81 -21.45 -15.54
CA GLY A 274 -9.50 -20.16 -15.59
C GLY A 274 -9.26 -19.37 -14.31
N THR A 275 -10.34 -19.01 -13.60
CA THR A 275 -10.26 -18.33 -12.29
C THR A 275 -10.24 -19.30 -11.12
N HIS A 276 -10.32 -20.63 -11.36
CA HIS A 276 -10.34 -21.64 -10.31
C HIS A 276 -8.93 -22.09 -9.94
N GLU A 277 -8.66 -22.12 -8.65
CA GLU A 277 -7.39 -22.55 -8.08
C GLU A 277 -7.57 -23.78 -7.19
N THR A 278 -6.65 -24.73 -7.28
CA THR A 278 -6.61 -25.91 -6.42
C THR A 278 -5.19 -26.10 -5.91
N TRP A 279 -5.01 -26.26 -4.62
CA TRP A 279 -3.71 -26.50 -3.98
C TRP A 279 -3.16 -27.87 -4.31
N LYS A 280 -1.84 -27.96 -4.46
CA LYS A 280 -1.17 -29.22 -4.84
C LYS A 280 -0.18 -29.72 -3.80
N LYS A 281 0.54 -28.84 -3.13
CA LYS A 281 1.53 -29.20 -2.12
C LYS A 281 1.74 -28.04 -1.17
N LEU A 282 1.76 -28.31 0.12
CA LEU A 282 2.19 -27.35 1.15
C LEU A 282 3.71 -27.12 1.08
N ARG A 283 4.12 -25.89 1.37
CA ARG A 283 5.55 -25.47 1.40
C ARG A 283 6.02 -25.19 2.83
#